data_bc56ae92edbc09ee7d92c139c3c53cc3
#
_entry.id   bc56ae92edbc09ee7d92c139c3c53cc3
#
_cell.length_a   1.000
_cell.length_b   1.000
_cell.length_c   1.000
_cell.angle_alpha   90.00
_cell.angle_beta   90.00
_cell.angle_gamma   90.00
#
_symmetry.space_group_name_H-M   'P 1'
#
loop_
_entity.id
_entity.type
_entity.pdbx_description
1 polymer ?
#
loop_
_entity_poly.entity_id
_entity_poly.type
_entity_poly.pdbx_seq_one_letter_code
_entity_poly.pdbx_strand_id
1 'polypeptide(L)'
;EKLDAMEPFFPDRVVSRILGHGDVMGLVEKAEQAYDKEEKEQLEKKLKKNAFTLGDFKDQLKQMQKMGSIQQLIGMIPGANKLKGLKVDESAFTRIEAIINSMTPGERVKHNIINSSRKQRIAKGSGTTINDVNKMLKQFSQMQKIMKKLFSGKMKGGLNLGSLMGGQSFRPF
;
A
#
# COMPACT_ATOMS: atom_id res chain seq x y z
N GLU A 1 2.84 -25.24 3.31
CA GLU A 1 3.90 -24.38 2.77
C GLU A 1 4.02 -24.67 1.27
N LYS A 2 4.09 -23.61 0.46
CA LYS A 2 4.17 -23.74 -1.00
C LYS A 2 5.64 -23.74 -1.40
N LEU A 3 6.00 -24.52 -2.43
CA LEU A 3 7.37 -24.55 -2.99
C LEU A 3 7.83 -23.15 -3.46
N ASP A 4 6.90 -22.31 -3.90
CA ASP A 4 7.17 -20.92 -4.32
C ASP A 4 7.65 -20.01 -3.18
N ALA A 5 7.56 -20.47 -1.92
CA ALA A 5 8.06 -19.75 -0.74
C ALA A 5 9.51 -20.11 -0.39
N MET A 6 10.14 -21.01 -1.15
CA MET A 6 11.57 -21.35 -0.94
C MET A 6 12.44 -20.23 -1.51
N GLU A 7 13.24 -19.63 -0.64
CA GLU A 7 14.22 -18.61 -1.00
C GLU A 7 15.65 -19.17 -0.88
N PRO A 8 16.59 -18.73 -1.73
CA PRO A 8 18.01 -19.05 -1.55
C PRO A 8 18.49 -18.60 -0.17
N PHE A 9 19.29 -19.43 0.49
CA PHE A 9 19.82 -19.13 1.80
C PHE A 9 21.03 -18.22 1.69
N PHE A 10 20.91 -16.98 2.18
CA PHE A 10 21.99 -16.01 2.29
C PHE A 10 22.31 -15.78 3.77
N PRO A 11 23.41 -16.36 4.31
CA PRO A 11 23.75 -16.26 5.73
C PRO A 11 23.80 -14.84 6.26
N ASP A 12 24.44 -13.93 5.52
CA ASP A 12 24.59 -12.52 5.91
C ASP A 12 23.25 -11.79 6.05
N ARG A 13 22.29 -12.11 5.19
CA ARG A 13 20.93 -11.54 5.25
C ARG A 13 20.16 -12.06 6.45
N VAL A 14 20.33 -13.35 6.76
CA VAL A 14 19.69 -13.96 7.95
C VAL A 14 20.25 -13.33 9.22
N VAL A 15 21.56 -13.17 9.32
CA VAL A 15 22.22 -12.51 10.46
C VAL A 15 21.74 -11.06 10.58
N SER A 16 21.71 -10.30 9.48
CA SER A 16 21.20 -8.91 9.47
C SER A 16 19.77 -8.82 9.96
N ARG A 17 18.89 -9.76 9.57
CA ARG A 17 17.51 -9.82 10.06
C ARG A 17 17.43 -10.11 11.56
N ILE A 18 18.26 -11.04 12.07
CA ILE A 18 18.31 -11.37 13.49
C ILE A 18 18.79 -10.17 14.33
N LEU A 19 19.80 -9.46 13.85
CA LEU A 19 20.35 -8.26 14.49
C LEU A 19 19.43 -7.02 14.39
N GLY A 20 18.31 -7.12 13.67
CA GLY A 20 17.36 -6.02 13.52
C GLY A 20 17.74 -4.97 12.47
N HIS A 21 18.82 -5.20 11.71
CA HIS A 21 19.24 -4.32 10.61
C HIS A 21 18.34 -4.44 9.38
N GLY A 22 17.44 -5.45 9.34
CA GLY A 22 16.56 -5.73 8.21
C GLY A 22 17.27 -6.38 7.03
N ASP A 23 16.53 -6.51 5.92
CA ASP A 23 17.05 -7.05 4.65
C ASP A 23 16.62 -6.14 3.50
N VAL A 24 17.28 -4.99 3.40
CA VAL A 24 16.96 -3.98 2.38
C VAL A 24 17.20 -4.52 0.97
N MET A 25 18.27 -5.32 0.76
CA MET A 25 18.58 -5.90 -0.55
C MET A 25 17.50 -6.88 -0.99
N GLY A 26 17.06 -7.79 -0.10
CA GLY A 26 15.95 -8.69 -0.39
C GLY A 26 14.64 -7.97 -0.68
N LEU A 27 14.39 -6.84 -0.02
CA LEU A 27 13.23 -6.00 -0.31
C LEU A 27 13.32 -5.38 -1.71
N VAL A 28 14.49 -4.87 -2.10
CA VAL A 28 14.74 -4.30 -3.44
C VAL A 28 14.58 -5.37 -4.51
N GLU A 29 15.17 -6.55 -4.33
CA GLU A 29 15.06 -7.68 -5.27
C GLU A 29 13.59 -8.11 -5.46
N LYS A 30 12.83 -8.23 -4.37
CA LYS A 30 11.39 -8.55 -4.46
C LYS A 30 10.60 -7.45 -5.16
N ALA A 31 10.94 -6.19 -4.92
CA ALA A 31 10.31 -5.07 -5.61
C ALA A 31 10.65 -5.10 -7.11
N GLU A 32 11.90 -5.37 -7.49
CA GLU A 32 12.32 -5.47 -8.90
C GLU A 32 11.65 -6.62 -9.63
N GLN A 33 11.45 -7.76 -8.97
CA GLN A 33 10.75 -8.92 -9.54
C GLN A 33 9.23 -8.68 -9.68
N ALA A 34 8.64 -7.86 -8.80
CA ALA A 34 7.21 -7.60 -8.82
C ALA A 34 6.79 -6.53 -9.83
N TYR A 35 7.71 -5.67 -10.25
CA TYR A 35 7.42 -4.57 -11.17
C TYR A 35 8.17 -4.70 -12.48
N ASP A 36 7.42 -4.68 -13.58
CA ASP A 36 8.01 -4.48 -14.90
C ASP A 36 8.51 -3.04 -15.05
N LYS A 37 9.64 -2.84 -15.76
CA LYS A 37 10.24 -1.50 -15.95
C LYS A 37 9.25 -0.49 -16.52
N GLU A 38 8.42 -0.94 -17.48
CA GLU A 38 7.40 -0.09 -18.11
C GLU A 38 6.30 0.33 -17.14
N GLU A 39 5.82 -0.58 -16.28
CA GLU A 39 4.82 -0.29 -15.24
C GLU A 39 5.36 0.75 -14.24
N LYS A 40 6.63 0.62 -13.85
CA LYS A 40 7.30 1.54 -12.93
C LYS A 40 7.38 2.96 -13.51
N GLU A 41 7.81 3.10 -14.79
CA GLU A 41 7.86 4.40 -15.45
C GLU A 41 6.48 5.03 -15.64
N GLN A 42 5.48 4.24 -15.99
CA GLN A 42 4.10 4.72 -16.13
C GLN A 42 3.55 5.20 -14.79
N LEU A 43 3.82 4.47 -13.71
CA LEU A 43 3.42 4.86 -12.36
C LEU A 43 4.07 6.19 -11.95
N GLU A 44 5.39 6.34 -12.17
CA GLU A 44 6.07 7.59 -11.89
C GLU A 44 5.50 8.77 -12.69
N LYS A 45 5.22 8.57 -13.99
CA LYS A 45 4.59 9.59 -14.84
C LYS A 45 3.21 10.00 -14.31
N LYS A 46 2.38 9.02 -13.88
CA LYS A 46 1.06 9.27 -13.29
C LYS A 46 1.16 10.01 -11.95
N LEU A 47 2.11 9.64 -11.10
CA LEU A 47 2.33 10.28 -9.80
C LEU A 47 2.78 11.74 -9.97
N LYS A 48 3.74 12.01 -10.89
CA LYS A 48 4.20 13.37 -11.21
C LYS A 48 3.07 14.25 -11.76
N LYS A 49 2.13 13.67 -12.54
CA LYS A 49 0.97 14.38 -13.11
C LYS A 49 -0.23 14.47 -12.14
N ASN A 50 -0.12 14.02 -10.88
CA ASN A 50 -1.25 13.88 -9.95
C ASN A 50 -2.44 13.08 -10.52
N ALA A 51 -2.16 12.13 -11.42
CA ALA A 51 -3.16 11.30 -12.10
C ALA A 51 -3.32 9.92 -11.45
N PHE A 52 -2.88 9.75 -10.20
CA PHE A 52 -3.02 8.49 -9.46
C PHE A 52 -4.49 8.26 -9.07
N THR A 53 -5.05 7.17 -9.54
CA THR A 53 -6.47 6.82 -9.41
C THR A 53 -6.69 5.69 -8.41
N LEU A 54 -7.96 5.42 -8.06
CA LEU A 54 -8.32 4.23 -7.27
C LEU A 54 -8.06 2.92 -8.03
N GLY A 55 -8.08 2.96 -9.38
CA GLY A 55 -7.65 1.83 -10.20
C GLY A 55 -6.18 1.52 -9.99
N ASP A 56 -5.32 2.53 -10.13
CA ASP A 56 -3.88 2.39 -9.91
C ASP A 56 -3.60 1.92 -8.46
N PHE A 57 -4.35 2.42 -7.49
CA PHE A 57 -4.24 1.97 -6.10
C PHE A 57 -4.53 0.48 -5.93
N LYS A 58 -5.60 -0.02 -6.57
CA LYS A 58 -5.92 -1.45 -6.57
C LYS A 58 -4.80 -2.28 -7.20
N ASP A 59 -4.25 -1.82 -8.33
CA ASP A 59 -3.17 -2.53 -9.02
C ASP A 59 -1.90 -2.57 -8.16
N GLN A 60 -1.59 -1.49 -7.43
CA GLN A 60 -0.50 -1.47 -6.45
C GLN A 60 -0.72 -2.48 -5.30
N LEU A 61 -1.94 -2.56 -4.77
CA LEU A 61 -2.27 -3.55 -3.73
C LEU A 61 -2.06 -4.99 -4.24
N LYS A 62 -2.47 -5.27 -5.48
CA LYS A 62 -2.24 -6.59 -6.10
C LYS A 62 -0.75 -6.89 -6.29
N GLN A 63 0.04 -5.91 -6.71
CA GLN A 63 1.49 -6.08 -6.83
C GLN A 63 2.13 -6.36 -5.47
N MET A 64 1.73 -5.63 -4.42
CA MET A 64 2.21 -5.90 -3.06
C MET A 64 1.87 -7.32 -2.60
N GLN A 65 0.68 -7.83 -2.91
CA GLN A 65 0.30 -9.20 -2.58
C GLN A 65 1.18 -10.25 -3.32
N LYS A 66 1.59 -9.96 -4.56
CA LYS A 66 2.51 -10.83 -5.31
C LYS A 66 3.91 -10.89 -4.69
N MET A 67 4.35 -9.83 -4.00
CA MET A 67 5.65 -9.78 -3.31
C MET A 67 5.73 -10.67 -2.07
N GLY A 68 4.64 -11.30 -1.66
CA GLY A 68 4.52 -12.13 -0.47
C GLY A 68 3.68 -11.51 0.63
N SER A 69 3.64 -12.16 1.81
CA SER A 69 2.84 -11.62 2.91
C SER A 69 3.41 -10.29 3.40
N ILE A 70 2.51 -9.36 3.75
CA ILE A 70 2.92 -8.04 4.25
C ILE A 70 3.73 -8.15 5.53
N GLN A 71 3.49 -9.18 6.34
CA GLN A 71 4.29 -9.46 7.52
C GLN A 71 5.75 -9.76 7.17
N GLN A 72 6.00 -10.48 6.08
CA GLN A 72 7.35 -10.73 5.58
C GLN A 72 8.01 -9.43 5.12
N LEU A 73 7.29 -8.60 4.37
CA LEU A 73 7.80 -7.30 3.90
C LEU A 73 8.13 -6.36 5.07
N ILE A 74 7.26 -6.28 6.09
CA ILE A 74 7.51 -5.50 7.32
C ILE A 74 8.77 -6.03 8.05
N GLY A 75 8.95 -7.36 8.07
CA GLY A 75 10.15 -7.97 8.68
C GLY A 75 11.47 -7.61 8.01
N MET A 76 11.44 -7.18 6.74
CA MET A 76 12.62 -6.76 5.98
C MET A 76 12.97 -5.28 6.20
N ILE A 77 12.06 -4.46 6.72
CA ILE A 77 12.30 -3.02 6.94
C ILE A 77 13.12 -2.82 8.22
N PRO A 78 14.27 -2.11 8.14
CA PRO A 78 15.07 -1.77 9.30
C PRO A 78 14.26 -0.98 10.33
N GLY A 79 14.35 -1.36 11.62
CA GLY A 79 13.64 -0.65 12.70
C GLY A 79 12.13 -0.94 12.81
N ALA A 80 11.56 -1.75 11.93
CA ALA A 80 10.14 -2.14 12.00
C ALA A 80 9.81 -3.15 13.10
N ASN A 81 10.75 -3.46 14.00
CA ASN A 81 10.53 -4.39 15.13
C ASN A 81 9.34 -3.96 16.01
N LYS A 82 9.05 -2.67 16.12
CA LYS A 82 7.86 -2.14 16.82
C LYS A 82 6.55 -2.46 16.09
N LEU A 83 6.60 -2.79 14.80
CA LEU A 83 5.46 -3.14 13.96
C LEU A 83 5.25 -4.66 13.87
N LYS A 84 6.18 -5.49 14.35
CA LYS A 84 6.06 -6.96 14.33
C LYS A 84 4.86 -7.50 15.12
N GLY A 85 4.31 -6.71 16.04
CA GLY A 85 3.09 -7.04 16.80
C GLY A 85 1.79 -6.66 16.11
N LEU A 86 1.84 -5.89 15.02
CA LEU A 86 0.65 -5.54 14.27
C LEU A 86 0.27 -6.74 13.39
N LYS A 87 -0.78 -7.46 13.78
CA LYS A 87 -1.44 -8.40 12.89
C LYS A 87 -2.03 -7.59 11.74
N VAL A 88 -1.34 -7.60 10.60
CA VAL A 88 -1.91 -7.03 9.39
C VAL A 88 -3.03 -7.96 8.97
N ASP A 89 -4.25 -7.46 9.05
CA ASP A 89 -5.43 -8.20 8.62
C ASP A 89 -5.43 -8.27 7.08
N GLU A 90 -5.02 -9.42 6.55
CA GLU A 90 -5.03 -9.66 5.10
C GLU A 90 -6.44 -9.51 4.51
N SER A 91 -7.48 -9.72 5.33
CA SER A 91 -8.87 -9.50 4.91
C SER A 91 -9.17 -8.03 4.61
N ALA A 92 -8.40 -7.09 5.17
CA ALA A 92 -8.54 -5.67 4.87
C ALA A 92 -8.25 -5.35 3.40
N PHE A 93 -7.26 -6.03 2.81
CA PHE A 93 -6.93 -5.86 1.37
C PHE A 93 -8.05 -6.40 0.49
N THR A 94 -8.58 -7.56 0.81
CA THR A 94 -9.72 -8.14 0.10
C THR A 94 -10.94 -7.22 0.18
N ARG A 95 -11.20 -6.61 1.35
CA ARG A 95 -12.29 -5.62 1.51
C ARG A 95 -12.06 -4.37 0.66
N ILE A 96 -10.85 -3.81 0.67
CA ILE A 96 -10.52 -2.65 -0.16
C ILE A 96 -10.69 -2.98 -1.65
N GLU A 97 -10.22 -4.14 -2.09
CA GLU A 97 -10.38 -4.58 -3.46
C GLU A 97 -11.87 -4.75 -3.83
N ALA A 98 -12.68 -5.34 -2.98
CA ALA A 98 -14.12 -5.49 -3.18
C ALA A 98 -14.82 -4.13 -3.29
N ILE A 99 -14.46 -3.16 -2.44
CA ILE A 99 -14.99 -1.78 -2.51
C ILE A 99 -14.66 -1.15 -3.87
N ILE A 100 -13.40 -1.21 -4.31
CA ILE A 100 -12.98 -0.61 -5.59
C ILE A 100 -13.62 -1.34 -6.77
N ASN A 101 -13.76 -2.67 -6.71
CA ASN A 101 -14.41 -3.46 -7.75
C ASN A 101 -15.91 -3.12 -7.89
N SER A 102 -16.56 -2.71 -6.81
CA SER A 102 -17.97 -2.27 -6.81
C SER A 102 -18.17 -0.85 -7.34
N MET A 103 -17.09 -0.12 -7.66
CA MET A 103 -17.14 1.20 -8.28
C MET A 103 -17.20 1.11 -9.80
N THR A 104 -17.88 2.07 -10.42
CA THR A 104 -17.82 2.25 -11.87
C THR A 104 -16.43 2.74 -12.33
N PRO A 105 -16.05 2.56 -13.62
CA PRO A 105 -14.79 3.09 -14.14
C PRO A 105 -14.61 4.59 -13.88
N GLY A 106 -15.67 5.39 -14.07
CA GLY A 106 -15.63 6.83 -13.80
C GLY A 106 -15.39 7.18 -12.34
N GLU A 107 -15.94 6.40 -11.40
CA GLU A 107 -15.72 6.58 -9.95
C GLU A 107 -14.32 6.21 -9.53
N ARG A 108 -13.71 5.20 -10.17
CA ARG A 108 -12.32 4.82 -9.92
C ARG A 108 -11.35 5.91 -10.35
N VAL A 109 -11.66 6.62 -11.44
CA VAL A 109 -10.84 7.74 -11.94
C VAL A 109 -11.08 9.01 -11.13
N LYS A 110 -12.34 9.35 -10.85
CA LYS A 110 -12.75 10.58 -10.17
C LYS A 110 -13.50 10.27 -8.88
N HIS A 111 -12.77 9.92 -7.82
CA HIS A 111 -13.39 9.57 -6.53
C HIS A 111 -14.22 10.71 -5.91
N ASN A 112 -13.99 11.96 -6.31
CA ASN A 112 -14.74 13.12 -5.82
C ASN A 112 -16.22 13.11 -6.21
N ILE A 113 -16.62 12.35 -7.25
CA ILE A 113 -18.03 12.22 -7.65
C ILE A 113 -18.82 11.25 -6.77
N ILE A 114 -18.18 10.56 -5.84
CA ILE A 114 -18.80 9.54 -5.00
C ILE A 114 -19.58 10.24 -3.87
N ASN A 115 -20.87 10.48 -4.12
CA ASN A 115 -21.84 11.02 -3.17
C ASN A 115 -22.43 9.93 -2.25
N SER A 116 -23.33 10.30 -1.34
CA SER A 116 -23.92 9.39 -0.35
C SER A 116 -24.65 8.20 -0.99
N SER A 117 -25.42 8.43 -2.05
CA SER A 117 -26.15 7.36 -2.76
C SER A 117 -25.19 6.37 -3.42
N ARG A 118 -24.12 6.87 -4.04
CA ARG A 118 -23.07 6.02 -4.63
C ARG A 118 -22.33 5.21 -3.57
N LYS A 119 -22.04 5.80 -2.39
CA LYS A 119 -21.43 5.09 -1.27
C LYS A 119 -22.32 3.95 -0.76
N GLN A 120 -23.65 4.16 -0.67
CA GLN A 120 -24.59 3.10 -0.31
C GLN A 120 -24.57 1.94 -1.30
N ARG A 121 -24.62 2.25 -2.60
CA ARG A 121 -24.54 1.24 -3.66
C ARG A 121 -23.21 0.48 -3.61
N ILE A 122 -22.08 1.18 -3.46
CA ILE A 122 -20.74 0.58 -3.39
C ILE A 122 -20.65 -0.32 -2.15
N ALA A 123 -21.10 0.14 -0.99
CA ALA A 123 -21.11 -0.64 0.24
C ALA A 123 -21.94 -1.92 0.10
N LYS A 124 -23.14 -1.81 -0.47
CA LYS A 124 -24.01 -2.98 -0.73
C LYS A 124 -23.34 -3.97 -1.71
N GLY A 125 -22.75 -3.46 -2.80
CA GLY A 125 -22.11 -4.29 -3.83
C GLY A 125 -20.84 -4.98 -3.35
N SER A 126 -20.10 -4.38 -2.41
CA SER A 126 -18.85 -4.92 -1.84
C SER A 126 -19.07 -5.78 -0.59
N GLY A 127 -20.31 -5.86 -0.07
CA GLY A 127 -20.58 -6.55 1.20
C GLY A 127 -19.92 -5.85 2.41
N THR A 128 -19.66 -4.53 2.30
CA THR A 128 -19.05 -3.73 3.37
C THR A 128 -20.03 -2.66 3.89
N THR A 129 -19.60 -1.86 4.87
CA THR A 129 -20.40 -0.76 5.40
C THR A 129 -20.09 0.56 4.69
N ILE A 130 -21.00 1.53 4.76
CA ILE A 130 -20.75 2.91 4.29
C ILE A 130 -19.53 3.51 5.02
N ASN A 131 -19.35 3.13 6.28
CA ASN A 131 -18.23 3.60 7.08
C ASN A 131 -16.88 3.09 6.52
N ASP A 132 -16.82 1.83 6.10
CA ASP A 132 -15.63 1.25 5.46
C ASP A 132 -15.31 1.96 4.14
N VAL A 133 -16.33 2.24 3.32
CA VAL A 133 -16.17 3.03 2.09
C VAL A 133 -15.62 4.43 2.39
N ASN A 134 -16.17 5.12 3.41
CA ASN A 134 -15.69 6.44 3.81
C ASN A 134 -14.25 6.40 4.30
N LYS A 135 -13.90 5.41 5.10
CA LYS A 135 -12.57 5.20 5.66
C LYS A 135 -11.54 4.99 4.55
N MET A 136 -11.86 4.11 3.60
CA MET A 136 -11.00 3.85 2.43
C MET A 136 -10.80 5.10 1.57
N LEU A 137 -11.88 5.85 1.24
CA LEU A 137 -11.78 7.08 0.46
C LEU A 137 -10.95 8.15 1.19
N LYS A 138 -11.09 8.27 2.51
CA LYS A 138 -10.28 9.19 3.33
C LYS A 138 -8.79 8.81 3.29
N GLN A 139 -8.48 7.52 3.47
CA GLN A 139 -7.11 7.01 3.41
C GLN A 139 -6.49 7.23 2.03
N PHE A 140 -7.23 6.94 0.96
CA PHE A 140 -6.79 7.20 -0.41
C PHE A 140 -6.48 8.69 -0.64
N SER A 141 -7.35 9.60 -0.20
CA SER A 141 -7.14 11.04 -0.33
C SER A 141 -5.92 11.53 0.46
N GLN A 142 -5.68 10.97 1.64
CA GLN A 142 -4.48 11.26 2.44
C GLN A 142 -3.22 10.79 1.73
N MET A 143 -3.23 9.57 1.18
CA MET A 143 -2.12 9.02 0.42
C MET A 143 -1.82 9.89 -0.81
N GLN A 144 -2.82 10.31 -1.59
CA GLN A 144 -2.62 11.22 -2.72
C GLN A 144 -1.96 12.53 -2.29
N LYS A 145 -2.36 13.11 -1.14
CA LYS A 145 -1.74 14.34 -0.61
C LYS A 145 -0.26 14.13 -0.26
N ILE A 146 0.07 12.99 0.35
CA ILE A 146 1.47 12.65 0.69
C ILE A 146 2.28 12.48 -0.59
N MET A 147 1.78 11.71 -1.54
CA MET A 147 2.44 11.49 -2.83
C MET A 147 2.66 12.81 -3.58
N LYS A 148 1.65 13.68 -3.61
CA LYS A 148 1.78 15.02 -4.21
C LYS A 148 2.88 15.84 -3.55
N LYS A 149 3.01 15.81 -2.23
CA LYS A 149 4.07 16.52 -1.49
C LYS A 149 5.45 15.96 -1.83
N LEU A 150 5.60 14.64 -1.91
CA LEU A 150 6.85 13.96 -2.26
C LEU A 150 7.32 14.34 -3.67
N PHE A 151 6.44 14.28 -4.66
CA PHE A 151 6.79 14.55 -6.06
C PHE A 151 6.83 16.03 -6.42
N SER A 152 6.24 16.94 -5.62
CA SER A 152 6.29 18.38 -5.86
C SER A 152 7.60 19.04 -5.39
N GLY A 153 8.55 18.27 -4.89
CA GLY A 153 9.87 18.78 -4.44
C GLY A 153 9.80 19.71 -3.22
N LYS A 154 8.62 19.92 -2.61
CA LYS A 154 8.46 20.81 -1.44
C LYS A 154 8.94 20.17 -0.13
N MET A 155 9.38 18.93 -0.14
CA MET A 155 10.07 18.31 0.99
C MET A 155 11.59 18.49 0.86
N LYS A 156 12.09 19.72 0.88
CA LYS A 156 13.49 20.04 1.22
C LYS A 156 13.70 19.88 2.73
N GLY A 157 13.88 18.66 3.18
CA GLY A 157 14.15 18.33 4.59
C GLY A 157 13.77 16.88 4.81
N GLY A 158 14.74 16.07 5.24
CA GLY A 158 14.67 14.61 5.33
C GLY A 158 13.31 14.09 5.76
N LEU A 159 12.91 13.00 5.14
CA LEU A 159 11.75 12.19 5.51
C LEU A 159 11.80 11.84 6.98
N ASN A 160 11.25 12.71 7.83
CA ASN A 160 11.03 12.39 9.23
C ASN A 160 9.80 11.47 9.28
N LEU A 161 10.03 10.19 8.96
CA LEU A 161 8.99 9.14 8.98
C LEU A 161 8.28 9.12 10.35
N GLY A 162 8.98 9.52 11.41
CA GLY A 162 8.46 9.62 12.75
C GLY A 162 7.37 10.68 12.93
N SER A 163 7.44 11.82 12.23
CA SER A 163 6.40 12.86 12.30
C SER A 163 5.18 12.52 11.43
N LEU A 164 5.34 11.67 10.43
CA LEU A 164 4.23 11.18 9.60
C LEU A 164 3.43 10.09 10.30
N MET A 165 4.08 9.29 11.16
CA MET A 165 3.44 8.24 11.96
C MET A 165 3.00 8.71 13.35
N GLY A 166 3.50 9.86 13.82
CA GLY A 166 3.29 10.35 15.20
C GLY A 166 2.01 11.14 15.46
N GLY A 167 1.12 11.32 14.49
CA GLY A 167 0.00 12.24 14.62
C GLY A 167 -1.40 11.63 14.72
N GLN A 168 -1.63 10.40 14.34
CA GLN A 168 -2.90 9.68 14.57
C GLN A 168 -2.65 8.19 14.46
N SER A 169 -3.05 7.43 15.46
CA SER A 169 -2.99 5.97 15.48
C SER A 169 -3.59 5.41 14.20
N PHE A 170 -2.71 4.88 13.34
CA PHE A 170 -3.10 4.03 12.24
C PHE A 170 -3.67 2.76 12.88
N ARG A 171 -4.96 2.76 13.18
CA ARG A 171 -5.67 1.53 13.52
C ARG A 171 -6.04 0.89 12.19
N PRO A 172 -5.43 -0.22 11.82
CA PRO A 172 -5.97 -1.07 10.76
C PRO A 172 -7.37 -1.52 11.16
N PHE A 173 -8.16 -1.89 10.22
CA PHE A 173 -9.56 -2.32 10.33
C PHE A 173 -9.77 -3.40 11.36
#